data_58dec0605d5c9931b4257b7a24527d01
#
_entry.id   58dec0605d5c9931b4257b7a24527d01
#
_cell.length_a   1.000
_cell.length_b   1.000
_cell.length_c   1.000
_cell.angle_alpha   90.00
_cell.angle_beta   90.00
_cell.angle_gamma   90.00
#
_symmetry.space_group_name_H-M   'P 1'
#
loop_
_entity.id
_entity.type
_entity.pdbx_description
1 polymer ?
#
loop_
_entity_poly.entity_id
_entity_poly.type
_entity_poly.pdbx_seq_one_letter_code
_entity_poly.pdbx_strand_id
1 'polypeptide(L)'
;MNIEKIKIDSLTLDPENAKEHPDFQVKQIEESIKRFGYCDPIGVCGPQNLIVEGHGRYMALKRLGYTEIECIRLDHLNDDERRAYAIAHNSTNMTTGFNPELLQQNLKALQGKFDMEAFGVLLAKVDDAASAEEDDYEMLDTVPKRVKAGEVWQLGRHRLICGDSTDEETFNRLMGGGGYSRPDGD
;
A
#
# COMPACT_ATOMS: atom_id res chain seq x y z
N MET A 1 28.02 -0.93 -13.92
CA MET A 1 27.05 0.08 -13.44
C MET A 1 27.70 1.44 -13.69
N ASN A 2 27.06 2.32 -14.45
CA ASN A 2 27.59 3.64 -14.73
C ASN A 2 26.78 4.66 -13.91
N ILE A 3 27.44 5.32 -12.95
CA ILE A 3 26.87 6.38 -12.12
C ILE A 3 27.37 7.71 -12.63
N GLU A 4 26.46 8.63 -12.86
CA GLU A 4 26.74 9.97 -13.37
C GLU A 4 26.06 11.02 -12.48
N LYS A 5 26.74 12.13 -12.25
CA LYS A 5 26.21 13.28 -11.54
C LYS A 5 25.46 14.19 -12.48
N ILE A 6 24.18 14.36 -12.26
CA ILE A 6 23.26 15.04 -13.17
C ILE A 6 22.55 16.19 -12.44
N LYS A 7 22.37 17.33 -13.12
CA LYS A 7 21.57 18.43 -12.60
C LYS A 7 20.10 18.00 -12.48
N ILE A 8 19.50 18.22 -11.31
CA ILE A 8 18.14 17.78 -11.05
C ILE A 8 17.10 18.37 -12.00
N ASP A 9 17.32 19.62 -12.43
CA ASP A 9 16.45 20.32 -13.38
C ASP A 9 16.59 19.83 -14.83
N SER A 10 17.62 19.04 -15.15
CA SER A 10 17.78 18.39 -16.46
C SER A 10 17.15 17.00 -16.52
N LEU A 11 16.58 16.52 -15.42
CA LEU A 11 15.85 15.25 -15.38
C LEU A 11 14.43 15.43 -15.91
N THR A 12 13.99 14.48 -16.71
CA THR A 12 12.64 14.47 -17.31
C THR A 12 11.82 13.36 -16.68
N LEU A 13 10.63 13.71 -16.17
CA LEU A 13 9.65 12.70 -15.70
C LEU A 13 9.11 11.91 -16.89
N ASP A 14 8.99 10.60 -16.73
CA ASP A 14 8.33 9.76 -17.72
C ASP A 14 6.81 9.98 -17.65
N PRO A 15 6.18 10.53 -18.71
CA PRO A 15 4.73 10.72 -18.74
C PRO A 15 3.93 9.41 -18.77
N GLU A 16 4.59 8.31 -19.14
CA GLU A 16 3.97 6.96 -19.17
C GLU A 16 4.18 6.18 -17.87
N ASN A 17 4.75 6.81 -16.83
CA ASN A 17 4.92 6.16 -15.53
C ASN A 17 3.56 5.86 -14.88
N ALA A 18 3.23 4.57 -14.79
CA ALA A 18 1.96 4.11 -14.21
C ALA A 18 1.89 4.25 -12.67
N LYS A 19 3.02 4.50 -11.99
CA LYS A 19 3.06 4.58 -10.53
C LYS A 19 2.78 5.99 -10.04
N GLU A 20 1.75 6.13 -9.22
CA GLU A 20 1.43 7.38 -8.55
C GLU A 20 2.23 7.56 -7.26
N HIS A 21 2.58 8.79 -6.96
CA HIS A 21 3.32 9.17 -5.76
C HIS A 21 2.54 10.23 -4.97
N PRO A 22 1.68 9.81 -4.02
CA PRO A 22 0.91 10.73 -3.20
C PRO A 22 1.84 11.55 -2.28
N ASP A 23 1.39 12.75 -1.92
CA ASP A 23 2.19 13.72 -1.16
C ASP A 23 2.75 13.16 0.16
N PHE A 24 1.97 12.36 0.86
CA PHE A 24 2.42 11.74 2.11
C PHE A 24 3.63 10.81 1.88
N GLN A 25 3.63 10.02 0.79
CA GLN A 25 4.75 9.14 0.45
C GLN A 25 6.01 9.95 0.11
N VAL A 26 5.87 11.03 -0.64
CA VAL A 26 7.00 11.91 -0.97
C VAL A 26 7.60 12.51 0.31
N LYS A 27 6.78 12.93 1.28
CA LYS A 27 7.25 13.39 2.58
C LYS A 27 8.00 12.32 3.36
N GLN A 28 7.55 11.08 3.36
CA GLN A 28 8.27 9.96 3.98
C GLN A 28 9.65 9.75 3.36
N ILE A 29 9.75 9.86 2.03
CA ILE A 29 11.02 9.80 1.31
C ILE A 29 11.90 11.00 1.68
N GLU A 30 11.35 12.22 1.79
CA GLU A 30 12.09 13.41 2.24
C GLU A 30 12.71 13.19 3.64
N GLU A 31 11.92 12.69 4.60
CA GLU A 31 12.42 12.43 5.95
C GLU A 31 13.51 11.36 5.97
N SER A 32 13.35 10.30 5.16
CA SER A 32 14.37 9.29 4.97
C SER A 32 15.67 9.87 4.42
N ILE A 33 15.58 10.70 3.36
CA ILE A 33 16.76 11.35 2.75
C ILE A 33 17.43 12.32 3.71
N LYS A 34 16.67 13.11 4.46
CA LYS A 34 17.21 14.02 5.49
C LYS A 34 17.99 13.25 6.57
N ARG A 35 17.49 12.09 6.97
CA ARG A 35 18.07 11.32 8.07
C ARG A 35 19.26 10.47 7.65
N PHE A 36 19.15 9.80 6.51
CA PHE A 36 20.11 8.77 6.07
C PHE A 36 20.94 9.18 4.87
N GLY A 37 20.60 10.30 4.23
CA GLY A 37 21.22 10.73 2.98
C GLY A 37 20.56 10.11 1.74
N TYR A 38 21.04 10.53 0.57
CA TYR A 38 20.62 9.98 -0.71
C TYR A 38 21.41 8.71 -1.01
N CYS A 39 20.90 7.56 -0.58
CA CYS A 39 21.60 6.27 -0.62
C CYS A 39 21.16 5.37 -1.80
N ASP A 40 20.09 5.72 -2.50
CA ASP A 40 19.49 4.92 -3.57
C ASP A 40 19.34 5.76 -4.84
N PRO A 41 20.30 5.68 -5.79
CA PRO A 41 20.33 6.54 -6.97
C PRO A 41 19.15 6.33 -7.92
N ILE A 42 18.73 7.39 -8.59
CA ILE A 42 17.65 7.39 -9.59
C ILE A 42 18.17 6.76 -10.89
N GLY A 43 17.39 5.87 -11.50
CA GLY A 43 17.68 5.30 -12.81
C GLY A 43 17.18 6.18 -13.95
N VAL A 44 18.07 6.55 -14.88
CA VAL A 44 17.77 7.43 -16.01
C VAL A 44 18.25 6.85 -17.33
N CYS A 45 17.63 7.23 -18.44
CA CYS A 45 18.07 6.82 -19.77
C CYS A 45 17.96 7.96 -20.81
N GLY A 46 18.70 7.80 -21.90
CA GLY A 46 18.68 8.68 -23.07
C GLY A 46 19.26 10.07 -22.82
N PRO A 47 19.40 10.87 -23.89
CA PRO A 47 20.02 12.20 -23.82
C PRO A 47 19.19 13.23 -23.04
N GLN A 48 17.90 12.94 -22.83
CA GLN A 48 16.98 13.81 -22.09
C GLN A 48 16.92 13.46 -20.60
N ASN A 49 17.74 12.51 -20.12
CA ASN A 49 17.76 12.02 -18.75
C ASN A 49 16.34 11.61 -18.26
N LEU A 50 15.64 10.83 -19.09
CA LEU A 50 14.31 10.36 -18.75
C LEU A 50 14.39 9.43 -17.54
N ILE A 51 13.62 9.73 -16.49
CA ILE A 51 13.58 8.94 -15.27
C ILE A 51 12.84 7.63 -15.55
N VAL A 52 13.51 6.51 -15.36
CA VAL A 52 12.97 5.15 -15.51
C VAL A 52 12.46 4.63 -14.17
N GLU A 53 13.23 4.91 -13.10
CA GLU A 53 12.87 4.55 -11.73
C GLU A 53 13.25 5.68 -10.76
N GLY A 54 12.51 5.76 -9.64
CA GLY A 54 12.81 6.73 -8.59
C GLY A 54 12.08 8.06 -8.71
N HIS A 55 10.93 8.12 -9.39
CA HIS A 55 10.11 9.33 -9.53
C HIS A 55 9.78 9.99 -8.17
N GLY A 56 9.39 9.19 -7.16
CA GLY A 56 9.15 9.70 -5.80
C GLY A 56 10.41 10.29 -5.15
N ARG A 57 11.57 9.66 -5.37
CA ARG A 57 12.88 10.18 -4.92
C ARG A 57 13.23 11.50 -5.60
N TYR A 58 13.00 11.61 -6.90
CA TYR A 58 13.17 12.87 -7.62
C TYR A 58 12.33 14.00 -7.03
N MET A 59 11.04 13.74 -6.77
CA MET A 59 10.15 14.72 -6.16
C MET A 59 10.64 15.17 -4.78
N ALA A 60 11.07 14.24 -3.95
CA ALA A 60 11.61 14.51 -2.62
C ALA A 60 12.91 15.33 -2.69
N LEU A 61 13.87 14.92 -3.53
CA LEU A 61 15.14 15.63 -3.70
C LEU A 61 14.94 17.04 -4.20
N LYS A 62 14.01 17.24 -5.15
CA LYS A 62 13.67 18.57 -5.66
C LYS A 62 13.08 19.47 -4.56
N ARG A 63 12.21 18.95 -3.71
CA ARG A 63 11.67 19.68 -2.55
C ARG A 63 12.73 19.99 -1.51
N LEU A 64 13.71 19.12 -1.35
CA LEU A 64 14.86 19.33 -0.46
C LEU A 64 15.89 20.32 -1.00
N GLY A 65 15.73 20.81 -2.23
CA GLY A 65 16.62 21.81 -2.84
C GLY A 65 17.93 21.25 -3.38
N TYR A 66 18.00 19.95 -3.66
CA TYR A 66 19.17 19.40 -4.36
C TYR A 66 19.29 19.99 -5.75
N THR A 67 20.49 20.40 -6.13
CA THR A 67 20.78 20.96 -7.47
C THR A 67 21.36 19.92 -8.40
N GLU A 68 22.12 18.97 -7.86
CA GLU A 68 22.74 17.86 -8.58
C GLU A 68 22.62 16.57 -7.77
N ILE A 69 22.41 15.47 -8.46
CA ILE A 69 22.26 14.15 -7.84
C ILE A 69 22.99 13.07 -8.64
N GLU A 70 23.37 12.00 -7.99
CA GLU A 70 23.91 10.81 -8.62
C GLU A 70 22.78 9.97 -9.21
N CYS A 71 22.92 9.60 -10.49
CA CYS A 71 21.97 8.77 -11.21
C CYS A 71 22.67 7.57 -11.84
N ILE A 72 21.93 6.49 -11.99
CA ILE A 72 22.38 5.29 -12.71
C ILE A 72 21.94 5.41 -14.16
N ARG A 73 22.90 5.29 -15.12
CA ARG A 73 22.60 5.27 -16.55
C ARG A 73 22.09 3.89 -16.97
N LEU A 74 20.89 3.86 -17.54
CA LEU A 74 20.21 2.66 -18.05
C LEU A 74 20.11 2.67 -19.59
N ASP A 75 21.06 3.33 -20.28
CA ASP A 75 21.08 3.51 -21.73
C ASP A 75 21.24 2.20 -22.52
N HIS A 76 21.51 1.10 -21.86
CA HIS A 76 21.57 -0.22 -22.47
C HIS A 76 20.17 -0.83 -22.73
N LEU A 77 19.10 -0.24 -22.15
CA LEU A 77 17.73 -0.68 -22.36
C LEU A 77 17.11 0.05 -23.55
N ASN A 78 16.49 -0.68 -24.45
CA ASN A 78 15.60 -0.11 -25.45
C ASN A 78 14.26 0.33 -24.84
N ASP A 79 13.38 0.96 -25.62
CA ASP A 79 12.12 1.51 -25.09
C ASP A 79 11.19 0.46 -24.46
N ASP A 80 11.10 -0.72 -25.08
CA ASP A 80 10.25 -1.80 -24.54
C ASP A 80 10.85 -2.41 -23.28
N GLU A 81 12.17 -2.63 -23.26
CA GLU A 81 12.90 -3.11 -22.08
C GLU A 81 12.80 -2.10 -20.92
N ARG A 82 12.89 -0.80 -21.21
CA ARG A 82 12.72 0.26 -20.21
C ARG A 82 11.35 0.22 -19.55
N ARG A 83 10.27 0.11 -20.35
CA ARG A 83 8.90 -0.02 -19.85
C ARG A 83 8.71 -1.29 -19.02
N ALA A 84 9.19 -2.43 -19.55
CA ALA A 84 9.14 -3.70 -18.85
C ALA A 84 9.91 -3.66 -17.52
N TYR A 85 11.11 -3.07 -17.52
CA TYR A 85 11.92 -2.89 -16.33
C TYR A 85 11.22 -2.02 -15.28
N ALA A 86 10.65 -0.87 -15.67
CA ALA A 86 9.94 0.02 -14.76
C ALA A 86 8.75 -0.69 -14.08
N ILE A 87 7.99 -1.50 -14.82
CA ILE A 87 6.88 -2.30 -14.28
C ILE A 87 7.41 -3.38 -13.34
N ALA A 88 8.39 -4.17 -13.78
CA ALA A 88 8.96 -5.27 -13.00
C ALA A 88 9.59 -4.77 -11.69
N HIS A 89 10.37 -3.69 -11.73
CA HIS A 89 10.98 -3.07 -10.57
C HIS A 89 9.94 -2.64 -9.53
N ASN A 90 8.86 -2.00 -9.98
CA ASN A 90 7.77 -1.60 -9.08
C ASN A 90 7.01 -2.80 -8.52
N SER A 91 6.72 -3.81 -9.36
CA SER A 91 5.99 -5.02 -8.96
C SER A 91 6.74 -5.83 -7.90
N THR A 92 8.04 -6.05 -8.09
CA THR A 92 8.86 -6.82 -7.13
C THR A 92 8.90 -6.15 -5.74
N ASN A 93 8.91 -4.82 -5.68
CA ASN A 93 8.84 -4.09 -4.41
C ASN A 93 7.48 -4.20 -3.71
N MET A 94 6.40 -4.42 -4.46
CA MET A 94 5.04 -4.54 -3.90
C MET A 94 4.71 -5.95 -3.39
N THR A 95 5.43 -6.96 -3.84
CA THR A 95 5.16 -8.37 -3.49
C THR A 95 5.92 -8.86 -2.26
N THR A 96 6.75 -8.01 -1.66
CA THR A 96 7.53 -8.34 -0.46
C THR A 96 6.86 -7.79 0.80
N GLY A 97 7.07 -8.50 1.93
CA GLY A 97 6.61 -8.08 3.24
C GLY A 97 7.72 -8.23 4.28
N PHE A 98 7.45 -7.76 5.47
CA PHE A 98 8.32 -7.97 6.62
C PHE A 98 7.94 -9.24 7.37
N ASN A 99 8.92 -9.91 7.96
CA ASN A 99 8.64 -10.86 9.02
C ASN A 99 8.17 -10.07 10.27
N PRO A 100 6.94 -10.29 10.77
CA PRO A 100 6.36 -9.44 11.82
C PRO A 100 7.16 -9.45 13.12
N GLU A 101 7.66 -10.63 13.53
CA GLU A 101 8.40 -10.79 14.78
C GLU A 101 9.74 -10.07 14.75
N LEU A 102 10.50 -10.24 13.65
CA LEU A 102 11.79 -9.56 13.46
C LEU A 102 11.61 -8.06 13.31
N LEU A 103 10.55 -7.62 12.61
CA LEU A 103 10.23 -6.20 12.50
C LEU A 103 9.96 -5.60 13.86
N GLN A 104 9.13 -6.25 14.69
CA GLN A 104 8.82 -5.78 16.04
C GLN A 104 10.08 -5.69 16.94
N GLN A 105 10.96 -6.70 16.89
CA GLN A 105 12.21 -6.67 17.62
C GLN A 105 13.09 -5.49 17.21
N ASN A 106 13.24 -5.26 15.91
CA ASN A 106 14.03 -4.13 15.39
C ASN A 106 13.41 -2.78 15.79
N LEU A 107 12.09 -2.65 15.71
CA LEU A 107 11.40 -1.41 16.09
C LEU A 107 11.55 -1.12 17.59
N LYS A 108 11.46 -2.14 18.46
CA LYS A 108 11.75 -1.99 19.89
C LYS A 108 13.18 -1.52 20.14
N ALA A 109 14.16 -2.06 19.44
CA ALA A 109 15.57 -1.66 19.56
C ALA A 109 15.84 -0.22 19.09
N LEU A 110 15.01 0.29 18.19
CA LEU A 110 15.10 1.66 17.64
C LEU A 110 14.21 2.67 18.37
N GLN A 111 13.37 2.20 19.26
CA GLN A 111 12.43 3.06 20.01
C GLN A 111 13.20 4.16 20.78
N GLY A 112 12.72 5.41 20.64
CA GLY A 112 13.34 6.59 21.23
C GLY A 112 14.62 7.09 20.53
N LYS A 113 15.12 6.36 19.51
CA LYS A 113 16.26 6.77 18.70
C LYS A 113 15.87 7.32 17.35
N PHE A 114 14.78 6.79 16.78
CA PHE A 114 14.25 7.16 15.48
C PHE A 114 12.73 7.25 15.51
N ASP A 115 12.19 8.23 14.78
CA ASP A 115 10.76 8.32 14.49
C ASP A 115 10.45 7.47 13.26
N MET A 116 10.08 6.21 13.48
CA MET A 116 9.82 5.27 12.40
C MET A 116 8.51 5.58 11.66
N GLU A 117 7.57 6.28 12.31
CA GLU A 117 6.31 6.71 11.69
C GLU A 117 6.57 7.76 10.60
N ALA A 118 7.55 8.64 10.80
CA ALA A 118 7.95 9.63 9.80
C ALA A 118 8.44 8.97 8.49
N PHE A 119 8.93 7.74 8.57
CA PHE A 119 9.36 6.94 7.40
C PHE A 119 8.25 6.04 6.84
N GLY A 120 7.02 6.13 7.37
CA GLY A 120 5.88 5.33 6.93
C GLY A 120 5.81 3.94 7.54
N VAL A 121 6.65 3.64 8.52
CA VAL A 121 6.57 2.38 9.26
C VAL A 121 5.60 2.60 10.42
N LEU A 122 4.33 2.30 10.18
CA LEU A 122 3.35 2.28 11.24
C LEU A 122 3.70 1.12 12.18
N LEU A 123 4.05 1.43 13.41
CA LEU A 123 3.90 0.49 14.50
C LEU A 123 2.42 0.10 14.47
N ALA A 124 2.08 -1.08 13.98
CA ALA A 124 0.86 -1.67 14.46
C ALA A 124 0.96 -1.47 15.98
N LYS A 125 0.09 -0.68 16.57
CA LYS A 125 -0.14 -0.76 18.00
C LYS A 125 -0.45 -2.24 18.18
N VAL A 126 0.59 -3.00 18.55
CA VAL A 126 0.36 -4.19 19.32
C VAL A 126 -0.16 -3.54 20.59
N ASP A 127 -1.47 -3.30 20.64
CA ASP A 127 -2.14 -3.38 21.92
C ASP A 127 -1.42 -4.58 22.51
N ASP A 128 -0.69 -4.37 23.61
CA ASP A 128 -0.31 -5.51 24.41
C ASP A 128 -1.54 -6.37 24.31
N ALA A 129 -1.46 -7.44 23.53
CA ALA A 129 -2.42 -8.47 23.62
C ALA A 129 -2.22 -8.96 25.05
N ALA A 130 -2.67 -8.09 25.95
CA ALA A 130 -3.19 -8.48 27.23
C ALA A 130 -3.97 -9.69 26.80
N SER A 131 -3.32 -10.84 26.99
CA SER A 131 -3.85 -12.16 26.72
C SER A 131 -5.34 -12.01 26.47
N ALA A 132 -5.80 -12.07 25.19
CA ALA A 132 -7.20 -12.07 24.95
C ALA A 132 -7.63 -13.15 25.94
N GLU A 133 -8.15 -12.72 27.09
CA GLU A 133 -8.78 -13.64 28.00
C GLU A 133 -9.79 -14.28 27.07
N GLU A 134 -9.55 -15.53 26.79
CA GLU A 134 -10.48 -16.35 26.01
C GLU A 134 -11.81 -16.04 26.67
N ASP A 135 -12.69 -15.40 25.91
CA ASP A 135 -14.00 -15.00 26.42
C ASP A 135 -14.58 -16.29 27.00
N ASP A 136 -14.58 -16.41 28.32
CA ASP A 136 -15.24 -17.50 29.05
C ASP A 136 -16.77 -17.34 28.87
N TYR A 137 -17.17 -17.23 27.57
CA TYR A 137 -18.53 -17.19 27.15
C TYR A 137 -19.07 -18.65 27.27
N GLU A 138 -19.55 -18.99 28.44
CA GLU A 138 -20.43 -20.14 28.58
C GLU A 138 -21.66 -19.88 27.70
N MET A 139 -21.72 -20.58 26.55
CA MET A 139 -22.94 -20.59 25.74
C MET A 139 -24.07 -21.06 26.66
N LEU A 140 -24.93 -20.11 27.05
CA LEU A 140 -26.15 -20.43 27.74
C LEU A 140 -26.94 -21.40 26.86
N ASP A 141 -27.14 -22.63 27.29
CA ASP A 141 -27.90 -23.67 26.57
C ASP A 141 -29.35 -23.26 26.22
N THR A 142 -29.77 -22.09 26.68
CA THR A 142 -31.13 -21.57 26.50
C THR A 142 -31.12 -20.05 26.20
N VAL A 143 -30.42 -19.63 25.13
CA VAL A 143 -30.66 -18.29 24.61
C VAL A 143 -32.01 -18.32 23.88
N PRO A 144 -33.02 -17.53 24.32
CA PRO A 144 -34.28 -17.48 23.59
C PRO A 144 -34.00 -16.98 22.15
N LYS A 145 -34.35 -17.78 21.15
CA LYS A 145 -34.20 -17.43 19.75
C LYS A 145 -35.04 -16.17 19.49
N ARG A 146 -34.37 -15.04 19.33
CA ARG A 146 -35.02 -13.74 19.05
C ARG A 146 -35.37 -13.55 17.60
N VAL A 147 -34.75 -14.33 16.69
CA VAL A 147 -34.89 -14.20 15.24
C VAL A 147 -35.40 -15.53 14.69
N LYS A 148 -36.42 -15.47 13.82
CA LYS A 148 -36.97 -16.63 13.11
C LYS A 148 -36.48 -16.67 11.69
N ALA A 149 -36.34 -17.86 11.11
CA ALA A 149 -36.02 -18.02 9.71
C ALA A 149 -37.02 -17.25 8.82
N GLY A 150 -36.51 -16.48 7.87
CA GLY A 150 -37.30 -15.66 6.98
C GLY A 150 -37.64 -14.25 7.50
N GLU A 151 -37.31 -13.88 8.73
CA GLU A 151 -37.48 -12.51 9.21
C GLU A 151 -36.46 -11.56 8.59
N VAL A 152 -36.96 -10.40 8.15
CA VAL A 152 -36.15 -9.29 7.64
C VAL A 152 -36.12 -8.17 8.65
N TRP A 153 -34.94 -7.75 9.04
CA TRP A 153 -34.69 -6.67 9.99
C TRP A 153 -34.15 -5.44 9.27
N GLN A 154 -34.65 -4.25 9.62
CA GLN A 154 -34.16 -2.97 9.11
C GLN A 154 -33.22 -2.32 10.13
N LEU A 155 -31.99 -2.07 9.75
CA LEU A 155 -30.99 -1.42 10.58
C LEU A 155 -30.52 -0.11 9.91
N GLY A 156 -31.29 0.95 10.10
CA GLY A 156 -31.10 2.21 9.36
C GLY A 156 -31.33 1.98 7.86
N ARG A 157 -30.30 2.22 7.03
CA ARG A 157 -30.33 1.96 5.60
C ARG A 157 -29.97 0.52 5.18
N HIS A 158 -29.59 -0.31 6.13
CA HIS A 158 -29.18 -1.69 5.89
C HIS A 158 -30.32 -2.65 6.22
N ARG A 159 -30.35 -3.80 5.54
CA ARG A 159 -31.30 -4.87 5.78
C ARG A 159 -30.56 -6.16 6.13
N LEU A 160 -31.09 -6.92 7.05
CA LEU A 160 -30.59 -8.23 7.47
C LEU A 160 -31.72 -9.24 7.35
N ILE A 161 -31.45 -10.42 6.81
CA ILE A 161 -32.41 -11.54 6.78
C ILE A 161 -31.79 -12.76 7.45
N CYS A 162 -32.60 -13.46 8.21
CA CYS A 162 -32.24 -14.77 8.74
C CYS A 162 -32.72 -15.85 7.77
N GLY A 163 -31.82 -16.46 6.99
CA GLY A 163 -32.18 -17.48 6.00
C GLY A 163 -30.96 -18.08 5.32
N ASP A 164 -31.20 -18.99 4.41
CA ASP A 164 -30.14 -19.59 3.58
C ASP A 164 -29.69 -18.59 2.52
N SER A 165 -28.40 -18.26 2.53
CA SER A 165 -27.79 -17.31 1.57
C SER A 165 -27.68 -17.88 0.15
N THR A 166 -27.86 -19.19 -0.03
CA THR A 166 -27.86 -19.86 -1.34
C THR A 166 -29.25 -19.94 -1.97
N ASP A 167 -30.29 -19.64 -1.19
CA ASP A 167 -31.68 -19.65 -1.66
C ASP A 167 -32.06 -18.32 -2.35
N GLU A 168 -32.46 -18.41 -3.61
CA GLU A 168 -32.81 -17.27 -4.44
C GLU A 168 -34.00 -16.47 -3.88
N GLU A 169 -34.97 -17.13 -3.26
CA GLU A 169 -36.13 -16.46 -2.64
C GLU A 169 -35.70 -15.63 -1.43
N THR A 170 -34.82 -16.16 -0.60
CA THR A 170 -34.22 -15.45 0.55
C THR A 170 -33.48 -14.20 0.07
N PHE A 171 -32.71 -14.30 -1.00
CA PHE A 171 -31.97 -13.17 -1.57
C PHE A 171 -32.94 -12.10 -2.12
N ASN A 172 -33.94 -12.49 -2.89
CA ASN A 172 -34.94 -11.57 -3.45
C ASN A 172 -35.72 -10.82 -2.35
N ARG A 173 -36.02 -11.47 -1.24
CA ARG A 173 -36.67 -10.84 -0.07
C ARG A 173 -35.75 -9.81 0.61
N LEU A 174 -34.47 -10.12 0.74
CA LEU A 174 -33.48 -9.19 1.28
C LEU A 174 -33.39 -7.94 0.43
N MET A 175 -33.34 -8.08 -0.90
CA MET A 175 -33.20 -6.99 -1.85
C MET A 175 -34.51 -6.21 -2.10
N GLY A 176 -35.63 -6.62 -1.53
CA GLY A 176 -36.90 -5.91 -1.63
C GLY A 176 -37.62 -6.04 -2.99
N GLY A 177 -37.37 -7.13 -3.73
CA GLY A 177 -38.04 -7.40 -5.01
C GLY A 177 -37.53 -6.60 -6.20
N GLY A 178 -36.53 -5.77 -6.05
CA GLY A 178 -35.84 -5.10 -7.16
C GLY A 178 -34.72 -6.01 -7.68
N GLY A 179 -34.90 -6.51 -8.91
CA GLY A 179 -33.94 -7.46 -9.50
C GLY A 179 -32.54 -6.89 -9.60
N TYR A 180 -31.60 -7.56 -8.90
CA TYR A 180 -30.18 -7.43 -9.15
C TYR A 180 -29.79 -8.58 -10.09
N SER A 181 -29.37 -8.25 -11.30
CA SER A 181 -28.66 -9.21 -12.15
C SER A 181 -27.30 -9.46 -11.52
N ARG A 182 -26.97 -10.72 -11.20
CA ARG A 182 -25.61 -11.14 -10.92
C ARG A 182 -24.71 -10.66 -12.07
N PRO A 183 -23.57 -10.02 -11.82
CA PRO A 183 -22.54 -9.96 -12.84
C PRO A 183 -22.08 -11.42 -13.03
N ASP A 184 -22.31 -11.94 -14.23
CA ASP A 184 -21.84 -13.25 -14.65
C ASP A 184 -20.32 -13.24 -14.51
N GLY A 185 -19.81 -14.03 -13.59
CA GLY A 185 -18.40 -14.34 -13.47
C GLY A 185 -18.11 -15.53 -14.38
N ASP A 186 -17.42 -15.27 -15.47
CA ASP A 186 -16.57 -16.26 -16.15
C ASP A 186 -15.18 -16.27 -15.51
#